data_0962feb836d5ac74b19f5580dcb7cfc2
#
_entry.id   0962feb836d5ac74b19f5580dcb7cfc2
#
_cell.length_a   1.000
_cell.length_b   1.000
_cell.length_c   1.000
_cell.angle_alpha   90.00
_cell.angle_beta   90.00
_cell.angle_gamma   90.00
#
_symmetry.space_group_name_H-M   'P 1'
#
loop_
_entity.id
_entity.type
_entity.pdbx_description
1 polymer ?
#
loop_
_entity_poly.entity_id
_entity_poly.type
_entity_poly.pdbx_seq_one_letter_code
_entity_poly.pdbx_strand_id
1 'polypeptide(L)'
;MKIRIKLYSIPVLIAVATFAACLSPAQQISEPAPDNAAMNRDLLEATIPQLEQFYRDHKYTVTQVVQWHLARIHRYNGIYRAVETILEKQALATAEQEDREAAAGFQNNAVQGPLWGIPIVIKANTSIAGEVTTDGWAGYTIPGHEFIAPKDATIITRLRAAGAIIVGHTNMPDFAASDTNRSSSFGRTGNAYDVRFSPGGSSGGTVTAVTSNYAVLGNGTDTGNSIRMPSSTSSVVGVFPTHGLVSIAGIAPARLAPR
;
A
#
# COMPACT_ATOMS: atom_id res chain seq x y z
N MET A 1 -4.44 -66.62 57.34
CA MET A 1 -3.66 -66.29 56.15
C MET A 1 -3.58 -64.78 56.06
N LYS A 2 -2.47 -64.19 56.50
CA LYS A 2 -2.28 -62.69 56.52
C LYS A 2 -1.47 -62.30 55.31
N ILE A 3 -2.11 -61.58 54.35
CA ILE A 3 -1.46 -61.02 53.17
C ILE A 3 -0.78 -59.71 53.56
N ARG A 4 0.55 -59.63 53.48
CA ARG A 4 1.30 -58.40 53.63
C ARG A 4 1.48 -57.77 52.24
N ILE A 5 0.87 -56.62 52.00
CA ILE A 5 1.08 -55.79 50.81
C ILE A 5 2.31 -54.95 51.13
N LYS A 6 3.40 -55.13 50.30
CA LYS A 6 4.56 -54.25 50.31
C LYS A 6 4.23 -53.06 49.37
N LEU A 7 4.10 -51.89 49.99
CA LEU A 7 4.07 -50.63 49.22
C LEU A 7 5.49 -50.25 48.79
N TYR A 8 5.74 -50.24 47.48
CA TYR A 8 6.94 -49.65 46.90
C TYR A 8 6.66 -48.16 46.66
N SER A 9 7.40 -47.31 47.34
CA SER A 9 7.44 -45.85 47.09
C SER A 9 8.25 -45.60 45.84
N ILE A 10 7.60 -45.14 44.76
CA ILE A 10 8.23 -44.64 43.56
C ILE A 10 8.50 -43.15 43.78
N PRO A 11 9.76 -42.67 43.71
CA PRO A 11 10.03 -41.26 43.75
C PRO A 11 9.53 -40.63 42.46
N VAL A 12 8.54 -39.74 42.52
CA VAL A 12 8.11 -38.89 41.43
C VAL A 12 9.16 -37.81 41.29
N LEU A 13 10.00 -37.96 40.26
CA LEU A 13 10.94 -36.91 39.84
C LEU A 13 10.13 -35.86 39.09
N ILE A 14 9.83 -34.73 39.74
CA ILE A 14 9.21 -33.59 39.12
C ILE A 14 10.33 -32.87 38.30
N ALA A 15 10.40 -33.16 37.01
CA ALA A 15 11.21 -32.38 36.08
C ALA A 15 10.51 -31.03 35.88
N VAL A 16 11.01 -29.99 36.54
CA VAL A 16 10.64 -28.60 36.21
C VAL A 16 11.28 -28.26 34.87
N ALA A 17 10.56 -28.43 33.79
CA ALA A 17 10.93 -27.90 32.49
C ALA A 17 10.76 -26.39 32.55
N THR A 18 11.86 -25.66 32.71
CA THR A 18 11.89 -24.22 32.45
C THR A 18 11.67 -24.02 30.98
N PHE A 19 10.44 -23.67 30.58
CA PHE A 19 10.16 -23.11 29.28
C PHE A 19 10.84 -21.75 29.22
N ALA A 20 12.07 -21.69 28.67
CA ALA A 20 12.63 -20.46 28.17
C ALA A 20 11.75 -20.08 26.97
N ALA A 21 10.76 -19.21 27.20
CA ALA A 21 10.05 -18.55 26.14
C ALA A 21 11.11 -17.80 25.30
N CYS A 22 11.42 -18.35 24.13
CA CYS A 22 12.06 -17.56 23.07
C CYS A 22 11.07 -16.44 22.72
N LEU A 23 11.14 -15.35 23.43
CA LEU A 23 10.60 -14.09 22.99
C LEU A 23 11.33 -13.81 21.68
N SER A 24 10.64 -14.02 20.56
CA SER A 24 11.03 -13.43 19.28
C SER A 24 11.39 -11.98 19.58
N PRO A 25 12.52 -11.46 19.04
CA PRO A 25 12.80 -10.05 19.19
C PRO A 25 11.54 -9.32 18.70
N ALA A 26 10.85 -8.65 19.63
CA ALA A 26 9.80 -7.72 19.28
C ALA A 26 10.40 -6.88 18.16
N GLN A 27 9.77 -6.88 16.98
CA GLN A 27 10.14 -5.94 15.94
C GLN A 27 10.23 -4.60 16.64
N GLN A 28 11.44 -4.07 16.75
CA GLN A 28 11.65 -2.70 17.17
C GLN A 28 10.84 -1.88 16.17
N ILE A 29 9.65 -1.47 16.61
CA ILE A 29 8.95 -0.37 15.98
C ILE A 29 9.97 0.75 16.11
N SER A 30 10.69 1.04 15.03
CA SER A 30 11.55 2.19 14.96
C SER A 30 10.72 3.36 15.43
N GLU A 31 11.20 4.06 16.48
CA GLU A 31 10.52 5.28 16.92
C GLU A 31 10.22 6.10 15.68
N PRO A 32 8.98 6.60 15.53
CA PRO A 32 8.66 7.46 14.40
C PRO A 32 9.69 8.58 14.39
N ALA A 33 10.29 8.83 13.24
CA ALA A 33 11.19 9.97 13.04
C ALA A 33 10.57 11.19 13.73
N PRO A 34 11.37 12.04 14.41
CA PRO A 34 10.87 13.12 15.27
C PRO A 34 9.75 13.82 14.54
N ASP A 35 8.61 13.93 15.20
CA ASP A 35 7.37 14.46 14.63
C ASP A 35 7.69 15.88 14.13
N ASN A 36 8.06 15.99 12.85
CA ASN A 36 8.41 17.26 12.26
C ASN A 36 7.12 18.02 12.04
N ALA A 37 6.68 18.73 13.08
CA ALA A 37 5.43 19.45 13.11
C ALA A 37 5.28 20.43 11.93
N ALA A 38 6.41 20.93 11.40
CA ALA A 38 6.43 21.75 10.20
C ALA A 38 6.05 20.92 8.97
N MET A 39 6.67 19.74 8.81
CA MET A 39 6.41 18.85 7.70
C MET A 39 4.96 18.32 7.71
N ASN A 40 4.43 18.01 8.90
CA ASN A 40 3.03 17.60 9.01
C ASN A 40 2.06 18.73 8.60
N ARG A 41 2.33 19.97 8.95
CA ARG A 41 1.48 21.11 8.52
C ARG A 41 1.53 21.33 7.01
N ASP A 42 2.70 21.12 6.41
CA ASP A 42 2.92 21.42 5.00
C ASP A 42 2.45 20.30 4.07
N LEU A 43 2.59 19.02 4.50
CA LEU A 43 2.34 17.87 3.65
C LEU A 43 0.95 17.24 3.84
N LEU A 44 0.23 17.55 4.94
CA LEU A 44 -1.16 17.12 5.06
C LEU A 44 -2.00 17.81 3.99
N GLU A 45 -2.66 16.99 3.15
CA GLU A 45 -3.49 17.43 2.03
C GLU A 45 -2.76 18.32 1.00
N ALA A 46 -1.42 18.20 0.95
CA ALA A 46 -0.62 18.93 -0.04
C ALA A 46 -1.00 18.54 -1.46
N THR A 47 -1.25 19.53 -2.28
CA THR A 47 -1.51 19.38 -3.71
C THR A 47 -0.20 19.21 -4.51
N ILE A 48 -0.29 18.65 -5.72
CA ILE A 48 0.87 18.54 -6.62
C ILE A 48 1.59 19.90 -6.81
N PRO A 49 0.89 21.02 -7.13
CA PRO A 49 1.56 22.32 -7.26
C PRO A 49 2.27 22.79 -5.99
N GLN A 50 1.75 22.44 -4.80
CA GLN A 50 2.42 22.79 -3.53
C GLN A 50 3.69 21.95 -3.33
N LEU A 51 3.65 20.65 -3.62
CA LEU A 51 4.85 19.80 -3.58
C LEU A 51 5.91 20.28 -4.56
N GLU A 52 5.54 20.56 -5.80
CA GLU A 52 6.44 21.14 -6.79
C GLU A 52 7.06 22.46 -6.31
N GLN A 53 6.29 23.31 -5.63
CA GLN A 53 6.81 24.54 -5.05
C GLN A 53 7.82 24.25 -3.94
N PHE A 54 7.53 23.29 -3.03
CA PHE A 54 8.47 22.91 -1.99
C PHE A 54 9.79 22.39 -2.55
N TYR A 55 9.75 21.65 -3.65
CA TYR A 55 10.96 21.17 -4.34
C TYR A 55 11.74 22.32 -4.99
N ARG A 56 11.05 23.22 -5.70
CA ARG A 56 11.69 24.43 -6.30
C ARG A 56 12.36 25.32 -5.28
N ASP A 57 11.73 25.46 -4.12
CA ASP A 57 12.22 26.30 -3.01
C ASP A 57 13.28 25.57 -2.18
N HIS A 58 13.64 24.33 -2.52
CA HIS A 58 14.54 23.47 -1.74
C HIS A 58 14.09 23.31 -0.27
N LYS A 59 12.78 23.44 0.00
CA LYS A 59 12.23 23.28 1.33
C LYS A 59 12.26 21.82 1.79
N TYR A 60 11.97 20.89 0.88
CA TYR A 60 12.03 19.45 1.09
C TYR A 60 12.66 18.78 -0.12
N THR A 61 13.32 17.64 0.13
CA THR A 61 13.73 16.72 -0.94
C THR A 61 12.61 15.75 -1.26
N VAL A 62 12.67 15.12 -2.43
CA VAL A 62 11.73 14.08 -2.82
C VAL A 62 11.78 12.90 -1.83
N THR A 63 12.99 12.50 -1.43
CA THR A 63 13.19 11.45 -0.42
C THR A 63 12.50 11.78 0.90
N GLN A 64 12.60 13.02 1.40
CA GLN A 64 11.94 13.43 2.64
C GLN A 64 10.41 13.34 2.53
N VAL A 65 9.84 13.77 1.41
CA VAL A 65 8.39 13.69 1.17
C VAL A 65 7.93 12.24 1.11
N VAL A 66 8.64 11.37 0.36
CA VAL A 66 8.31 9.93 0.29
C VAL A 66 8.42 9.26 1.65
N GLN A 67 9.47 9.54 2.42
CA GLN A 67 9.65 9.03 3.79
C GLN A 67 8.48 9.45 4.69
N TRP A 68 7.99 10.68 4.58
CA TRP A 68 6.85 11.14 5.35
C TRP A 68 5.57 10.34 5.01
N HIS A 69 5.30 10.09 3.72
CA HIS A 69 4.15 9.29 3.31
C HIS A 69 4.27 7.83 3.77
N LEU A 70 5.45 7.21 3.65
CA LEU A 70 5.73 5.86 4.13
C LEU A 70 5.54 5.75 5.66
N ALA A 71 6.05 6.72 6.42
CA ALA A 71 5.87 6.77 7.86
C ALA A 71 4.39 6.83 8.26
N ARG A 72 3.55 7.54 7.50
CA ARG A 72 2.10 7.55 7.70
C ARG A 72 1.46 6.20 7.40
N ILE A 73 1.89 5.52 6.33
CA ILE A 73 1.43 4.16 6.03
C ILE A 73 1.78 3.25 7.23
N HIS A 74 3.03 3.22 7.67
CA HIS A 74 3.45 2.40 8.80
C HIS A 74 2.67 2.68 10.08
N ARG A 75 2.40 3.96 10.36
CA ARG A 75 1.70 4.38 11.58
C ARG A 75 0.21 4.03 11.58
N TYR A 76 -0.47 4.17 10.45
CA TYR A 76 -1.94 4.12 10.43
C TYR A 76 -2.53 2.95 9.63
N ASN A 77 -1.75 2.26 8.81
CA ASN A 77 -2.29 1.21 7.95
C ASN A 77 -2.84 0.00 8.73
N GLY A 78 -2.34 -0.25 9.94
CA GLY A 78 -2.92 -1.24 10.84
C GLY A 78 -4.38 -0.95 11.20
N ILE A 79 -4.77 0.32 11.23
CA ILE A 79 -6.13 0.79 11.52
C ILE A 79 -6.99 0.75 10.24
N TYR A 80 -6.51 1.38 9.17
CA TYR A 80 -7.30 1.56 7.94
C TYR A 80 -7.24 0.39 6.97
N ARG A 81 -6.11 -0.36 6.95
CA ARG A 81 -5.86 -1.50 6.06
C ARG A 81 -6.10 -1.15 4.59
N ALA A 82 -5.58 0.01 4.19
CA ALA A 82 -5.74 0.57 2.86
C ALA A 82 -4.68 0.07 1.86
N VAL A 83 -3.44 -0.13 2.32
CA VAL A 83 -2.30 -0.59 1.52
C VAL A 83 -1.95 -2.02 1.91
N GLU A 84 -2.07 -2.96 0.99
CA GLU A 84 -1.77 -4.38 1.25
C GLU A 84 -0.29 -4.73 1.05
N THR A 85 0.38 -4.06 0.12
CA THR A 85 1.82 -4.23 -0.13
C THR A 85 2.50 -2.87 -0.17
N ILE A 86 3.48 -2.66 0.71
CA ILE A 86 4.26 -1.41 0.74
C ILE A 86 5.53 -1.63 -0.09
N LEU A 87 5.77 -0.77 -1.08
CA LEU A 87 6.92 -0.84 -1.98
C LEU A 87 8.06 0.10 -1.53
N GLU A 88 8.33 0.12 -0.22
CA GLU A 88 9.24 1.08 0.43
C GLU A 88 10.61 1.14 -0.22
N LYS A 89 11.26 -0.03 -0.44
CA LYS A 89 12.60 -0.07 -1.04
C LYS A 89 12.64 0.54 -2.43
N GLN A 90 11.64 0.24 -3.26
CA GLN A 90 11.57 0.78 -4.62
C GLN A 90 11.25 2.27 -4.60
N ALA A 91 10.31 2.68 -3.74
CA ALA A 91 9.90 4.08 -3.61
C ALA A 91 11.07 4.97 -3.17
N LEU A 92 11.82 4.55 -2.15
CA LEU A 92 12.99 5.29 -1.67
C LEU A 92 14.11 5.33 -2.72
N ALA A 93 14.39 4.21 -3.40
CA ALA A 93 15.41 4.19 -4.45
C ALA A 93 15.08 5.15 -5.60
N THR A 94 13.79 5.24 -5.98
CA THR A 94 13.33 6.19 -7.00
C THR A 94 13.45 7.62 -6.49
N ALA A 95 13.00 7.90 -5.27
CA ALA A 95 13.09 9.23 -4.67
C ALA A 95 14.53 9.74 -4.57
N GLU A 96 15.45 8.89 -4.11
CA GLU A 96 16.88 9.22 -4.07
C GLU A 96 17.48 9.48 -5.46
N GLN A 97 17.04 8.73 -6.48
CA GLN A 97 17.46 8.97 -7.85
C GLN A 97 16.97 10.33 -8.33
N GLU A 98 15.73 10.67 -8.08
CA GLU A 98 15.16 11.97 -8.46
C GLU A 98 15.84 13.13 -7.71
N ASP A 99 16.18 12.98 -6.43
CA ASP A 99 16.98 13.98 -5.71
C ASP A 99 18.38 14.17 -6.32
N ARG A 100 19.05 13.08 -6.77
CA ARG A 100 20.34 13.17 -7.47
C ARG A 100 20.20 13.90 -8.80
N GLU A 101 19.16 13.63 -9.57
CA GLU A 101 18.88 14.29 -10.85
C GLU A 101 18.62 15.79 -10.64
N ALA A 102 17.87 16.15 -9.61
CA ALA A 102 17.63 17.54 -9.24
C ALA A 102 18.93 18.26 -8.87
N ALA A 103 19.77 17.64 -8.04
CA ALA A 103 21.07 18.20 -7.61
C ALA A 103 22.06 18.37 -8.79
N ALA A 104 21.97 17.50 -9.80
CA ALA A 104 22.76 17.61 -11.02
C ALA A 104 22.25 18.70 -12.00
N GLY A 105 21.16 19.40 -11.63
CA GLY A 105 20.59 20.46 -12.47
C GLY A 105 19.88 19.93 -13.73
N PHE A 106 19.31 18.70 -13.63
CA PHE A 106 18.62 18.04 -14.77
C PHE A 106 19.45 18.06 -16.06
N GLN A 107 20.73 17.66 -15.95
CA GLN A 107 21.64 17.60 -17.10
C GLN A 107 21.03 16.75 -18.21
N ASN A 108 21.18 17.21 -19.44
CA ASN A 108 20.70 16.62 -20.69
C ASN A 108 19.23 16.84 -21.06
N ASN A 109 18.63 17.99 -20.72
CA ASN A 109 17.22 18.30 -21.07
C ASN A 109 16.21 17.25 -20.57
N ALA A 110 16.52 16.54 -19.50
CA ALA A 110 15.56 15.70 -18.82
C ALA A 110 14.44 16.60 -18.28
N VAL A 111 13.34 16.67 -19.01
CA VAL A 111 12.14 17.38 -18.59
C VAL A 111 11.58 16.58 -17.42
N GLN A 112 11.47 17.22 -16.27
CA GLN A 112 10.70 16.64 -15.16
C GLN A 112 9.32 16.25 -15.67
N GLY A 113 8.95 14.99 -15.53
CA GLY A 113 7.60 14.57 -15.86
C GLY A 113 6.58 15.29 -14.96
N PRO A 114 5.32 15.40 -15.37
CA PRO A 114 4.28 16.14 -14.65
C PRO A 114 3.95 15.54 -13.26
N LEU A 115 4.48 14.37 -12.93
CA LEU A 115 4.31 13.72 -11.62
C LEU A 115 5.65 13.48 -10.91
N TRP A 116 6.70 14.20 -11.32
CA TRP A 116 8.03 14.06 -10.72
C TRP A 116 7.96 14.35 -9.20
N GLY A 117 8.51 13.45 -8.41
CA GLY A 117 8.50 13.56 -6.94
C GLY A 117 7.15 13.30 -6.28
N ILE A 118 6.14 12.82 -7.01
CA ILE A 118 4.78 12.66 -6.47
C ILE A 118 4.54 11.22 -6.02
N PRO A 119 4.33 10.97 -4.71
CA PRO A 119 3.98 9.65 -4.19
C PRO A 119 2.57 9.25 -4.61
N ILE A 120 2.44 8.04 -5.18
CA ILE A 120 1.17 7.49 -5.65
C ILE A 120 0.96 6.06 -5.15
N VAL A 121 -0.30 5.64 -5.08
CA VAL A 121 -0.69 4.25 -4.79
C VAL A 121 -1.37 3.60 -5.99
N ILE A 122 -1.24 2.29 -6.08
CA ILE A 122 -1.74 1.49 -7.20
C ILE A 122 -2.72 0.45 -6.69
N LYS A 123 -3.90 0.35 -7.31
CA LYS A 123 -4.88 -0.68 -6.98
C LYS A 123 -4.32 -2.07 -7.31
N ALA A 124 -4.52 -3.04 -6.42
CA ALA A 124 -3.90 -4.37 -6.47
C ALA A 124 -4.31 -5.26 -7.65
N ASN A 125 -5.20 -4.81 -8.54
CA ASN A 125 -5.44 -5.47 -9.81
C ASN A 125 -4.59 -4.94 -10.97
N THR A 126 -3.71 -3.97 -10.71
CA THR A 126 -2.85 -3.35 -11.73
C THR A 126 -1.43 -3.86 -11.56
N SER A 127 -0.92 -4.54 -12.57
CA SER A 127 0.38 -5.22 -12.54
C SER A 127 1.55 -4.24 -12.46
N ILE A 128 2.42 -4.44 -11.46
CA ILE A 128 3.73 -3.83 -11.33
C ILE A 128 4.77 -4.94 -11.53
N ALA A 129 5.72 -4.77 -12.44
CA ALA A 129 6.73 -5.77 -12.78
C ALA A 129 7.48 -6.28 -11.54
N GLY A 130 7.56 -7.59 -11.38
CA GLY A 130 8.23 -8.24 -10.25
C GLY A 130 7.43 -8.30 -8.96
N GLU A 131 6.26 -7.64 -8.88
CA GLU A 131 5.40 -7.63 -7.70
C GLU A 131 4.21 -8.56 -7.85
N VAL A 132 3.69 -9.04 -6.72
CA VAL A 132 2.48 -9.86 -6.69
C VAL A 132 1.27 -8.98 -7.02
N THR A 133 0.50 -9.39 -8.03
CA THR A 133 -0.80 -8.80 -8.35
C THR A 133 -1.88 -9.65 -7.70
N THR A 134 -2.38 -9.25 -6.54
CA THR A 134 -3.31 -10.07 -5.74
C THR A 134 -4.72 -10.09 -6.30
N ASP A 135 -5.14 -9.01 -6.98
CA ASP A 135 -6.54 -8.78 -7.37
C ASP A 135 -7.52 -9.01 -6.19
N GLY A 136 -7.02 -8.79 -4.96
CA GLY A 136 -7.72 -9.01 -3.70
C GLY A 136 -7.79 -10.47 -3.24
N TRP A 137 -7.39 -11.44 -4.05
CA TRP A 137 -7.59 -12.85 -3.78
C TRP A 137 -6.37 -13.54 -3.14
N ALA A 138 -6.61 -14.21 -2.00
CA ALA A 138 -5.56 -14.94 -1.26
C ALA A 138 -4.88 -16.05 -2.08
N GLY A 139 -5.55 -16.61 -3.08
CA GLY A 139 -4.97 -17.64 -3.94
C GLY A 139 -3.74 -17.18 -4.71
N TYR A 140 -3.64 -15.87 -5.02
CA TYR A 140 -2.49 -15.29 -5.69
C TYR A 140 -1.34 -14.91 -4.73
N THR A 141 -1.48 -15.19 -3.43
CA THR A 141 -0.43 -14.98 -2.42
C THR A 141 0.11 -16.27 -1.83
N ILE A 142 -0.29 -17.43 -2.36
CA ILE A 142 0.17 -18.74 -1.88
C ILE A 142 1.65 -18.92 -2.23
N PRO A 143 2.54 -19.19 -1.25
CA PRO A 143 3.98 -19.35 -1.50
C PRO A 143 4.28 -20.37 -2.60
N GLY A 144 5.05 -19.97 -3.61
CA GLY A 144 5.38 -20.76 -4.80
C GLY A 144 4.31 -20.80 -5.88
N HIS A 145 3.17 -20.12 -5.67
CA HIS A 145 2.06 -19.98 -6.62
C HIS A 145 1.60 -18.54 -6.76
N GLU A 146 2.44 -17.59 -6.35
CA GLU A 146 2.13 -16.15 -6.43
C GLU A 146 1.95 -15.71 -7.88
N PHE A 147 0.96 -14.89 -8.11
CA PHE A 147 0.79 -14.23 -9.40
C PHE A 147 1.71 -13.03 -9.53
N ILE A 148 2.99 -13.29 -9.80
CA ILE A 148 4.00 -12.23 -9.99
C ILE A 148 3.87 -11.68 -11.42
N ALA A 149 3.69 -10.36 -11.52
CA ALA A 149 3.54 -9.69 -12.80
C ALA A 149 4.88 -9.72 -13.59
N PRO A 150 4.90 -10.25 -14.82
CA PRO A 150 6.12 -10.30 -15.62
C PRO A 150 6.54 -8.94 -16.20
N LYS A 151 5.63 -7.98 -16.21
CA LYS A 151 5.85 -6.61 -16.71
C LYS A 151 4.87 -5.62 -16.11
N ASP A 152 5.22 -4.35 -16.17
CA ASP A 152 4.33 -3.27 -15.80
C ASP A 152 3.07 -3.23 -16.70
N ALA A 153 1.92 -2.91 -16.10
CA ALA A 153 0.77 -2.48 -16.86
C ALA A 153 1.08 -1.18 -17.63
N THR A 154 0.42 -0.96 -18.76
CA THR A 154 0.67 0.25 -19.59
C THR A 154 0.55 1.54 -18.78
N ILE A 155 -0.43 1.61 -17.85
CA ILE A 155 -0.60 2.79 -16.99
C ILE A 155 0.60 2.96 -16.05
N ILE A 156 1.16 1.89 -15.51
CA ILE A 156 2.34 1.93 -14.63
C ILE A 156 3.57 2.45 -15.37
N THR A 157 3.82 1.92 -16.58
CA THR A 157 4.90 2.43 -17.44
C THR A 157 4.76 3.94 -17.67
N ARG A 158 3.55 4.42 -17.94
CA ARG A 158 3.28 5.85 -18.17
C ARG A 158 3.42 6.70 -16.91
N LEU A 159 2.96 6.20 -15.76
CA LEU A 159 3.09 6.90 -14.48
C LEU A 159 4.57 7.04 -14.07
N ARG A 160 5.36 5.97 -14.24
CA ARG A 160 6.83 6.03 -14.02
C ARG A 160 7.51 7.00 -14.97
N ALA A 161 7.14 6.99 -16.26
CA ALA A 161 7.68 7.94 -17.25
C ALA A 161 7.28 9.39 -16.95
N ALA A 162 6.17 9.60 -16.24
CA ALA A 162 5.77 10.91 -15.75
C ALA A 162 6.48 11.32 -14.42
N GLY A 163 7.33 10.46 -13.86
CA GLY A 163 8.06 10.70 -12.62
C GLY A 163 7.27 10.37 -11.36
N ALA A 164 6.22 9.57 -11.43
CA ALA A 164 5.47 9.19 -10.24
C ALA A 164 6.19 8.11 -9.42
N ILE A 165 6.19 8.26 -8.11
CA ILE A 165 6.80 7.33 -7.15
C ILE A 165 5.74 6.43 -6.56
N ILE A 166 5.79 5.13 -6.89
CA ILE A 166 4.80 4.16 -6.43
C ILE A 166 5.17 3.68 -5.02
N VAL A 167 4.33 3.99 -4.03
CA VAL A 167 4.58 3.64 -2.63
C VAL A 167 3.92 2.32 -2.20
N GLY A 168 2.97 1.79 -2.96
CA GLY A 168 2.37 0.49 -2.65
C GLY A 168 1.15 0.11 -3.46
N HIS A 169 0.73 -1.16 -3.29
CA HIS A 169 -0.55 -1.68 -3.77
C HIS A 169 -1.66 -1.47 -2.74
N THR A 170 -2.80 -0.98 -3.19
CA THR A 170 -3.96 -0.76 -2.32
C THR A 170 -4.93 -1.93 -2.35
N ASN A 171 -5.49 -2.22 -1.18
CA ASN A 171 -6.46 -3.28 -0.97
C ASN A 171 -7.73 -3.07 -1.81
N MET A 172 -8.29 -4.17 -2.28
CA MET A 172 -9.51 -4.23 -3.06
C MET A 172 -10.23 -5.55 -2.77
N PRO A 173 -11.54 -5.68 -2.98
CA PRO A 173 -12.22 -6.97 -2.84
C PRO A 173 -11.78 -7.93 -3.93
N ASP A 174 -11.87 -9.23 -3.64
CA ASP A 174 -11.55 -10.32 -4.56
C ASP A 174 -12.16 -10.07 -5.95
N PHE A 175 -11.30 -10.04 -6.98
CA PHE A 175 -11.69 -9.85 -8.39
C PHE A 175 -12.53 -8.58 -8.65
N ALA A 176 -12.37 -7.55 -7.84
CA ALA A 176 -13.15 -6.32 -7.89
C ALA A 176 -14.68 -6.52 -7.77
N ALA A 177 -15.14 -7.62 -7.18
CA ALA A 177 -16.54 -8.07 -7.23
C ALA A 177 -17.41 -7.60 -6.05
N SER A 178 -17.00 -6.58 -5.28
CA SER A 178 -17.76 -6.07 -4.13
C SER A 178 -17.58 -4.58 -3.92
N ASP A 179 -18.60 -3.95 -3.35
CA ASP A 179 -18.62 -2.54 -2.94
C ASP A 179 -18.17 -2.33 -1.47
N THR A 180 -17.87 -3.41 -0.74
CA THR A 180 -17.52 -3.33 0.69
C THR A 180 -16.02 -3.26 0.97
N ASN A 181 -15.20 -3.40 -0.04
CA ASN A 181 -13.73 -3.40 0.02
C ASN A 181 -13.15 -4.37 1.06
N ARG A 182 -13.60 -5.62 0.99
CA ARG A 182 -13.09 -6.73 1.78
C ARG A 182 -12.46 -7.76 0.87
N SER A 183 -11.18 -8.06 1.09
CA SER A 183 -10.43 -9.07 0.35
C SER A 183 -10.16 -10.32 1.19
N SER A 184 -9.92 -11.43 0.52
CA SER A 184 -9.38 -12.64 1.17
C SER A 184 -7.87 -12.53 1.38
N SER A 185 -7.13 -11.75 0.58
CA SER A 185 -5.69 -11.54 0.70
C SER A 185 -5.31 -10.71 1.92
N PHE A 186 -6.04 -9.64 2.21
CA PHE A 186 -5.63 -8.65 3.20
C PHE A 186 -6.73 -8.28 4.22
N GLY A 187 -7.99 -8.61 3.93
CA GLY A 187 -9.15 -8.34 4.78
C GLY A 187 -9.86 -7.05 4.43
N ARG A 188 -10.50 -6.40 5.43
CA ARG A 188 -11.38 -5.26 5.21
C ARG A 188 -10.64 -3.93 5.33
N THR A 189 -10.80 -3.05 4.35
CA THR A 189 -10.42 -1.63 4.47
C THR A 189 -11.52 -0.85 5.20
N GLY A 190 -11.13 0.01 6.13
CA GLY A 190 -12.02 0.98 6.78
C GLY A 190 -12.05 2.30 6.03
N ASN A 191 -13.16 3.03 6.14
CA ASN A 191 -13.24 4.41 5.67
C ASN A 191 -12.35 5.31 6.53
N ALA A 192 -11.64 6.27 5.93
CA ALA A 192 -10.69 7.12 6.64
C ALA A 192 -11.36 8.05 7.67
N TYR A 193 -12.63 8.41 7.47
CA TYR A 193 -13.39 9.24 8.41
C TYR A 193 -13.94 8.42 9.58
N ASP A 194 -14.34 7.16 9.33
CA ASP A 194 -14.81 6.23 10.36
C ASP A 194 -14.62 4.79 9.90
N VAL A 195 -13.69 4.08 10.52
CA VAL A 195 -13.33 2.71 10.17
C VAL A 195 -14.46 1.69 10.31
N ARG A 196 -15.54 2.05 10.99
CA ARG A 196 -16.75 1.20 11.11
C ARG A 196 -17.48 1.10 9.78
N PHE A 197 -17.36 2.10 8.91
CA PHE A 197 -17.99 2.12 7.60
C PHE A 197 -17.05 1.60 6.51
N SER A 198 -17.64 1.18 5.39
CA SER A 198 -16.91 0.86 4.17
C SER A 198 -16.48 2.15 3.47
N PRO A 199 -15.28 2.18 2.86
CA PRO A 199 -14.89 3.27 1.97
C PRO A 199 -15.56 3.19 0.59
N GLY A 200 -16.47 2.22 0.40
CA GLY A 200 -16.92 1.83 -0.93
C GLY A 200 -15.93 0.89 -1.61
N GLY A 201 -16.26 0.47 -2.83
CA GLY A 201 -15.44 -0.47 -3.60
C GLY A 201 -15.74 -0.41 -5.11
N SER A 202 -14.90 -1.07 -5.82
CA SER A 202 -13.77 -1.93 -5.44
C SER A 202 -12.44 -1.17 -5.27
N SER A 203 -12.35 0.14 -5.54
CA SER A 203 -11.14 0.95 -5.33
C SER A 203 -11.08 1.59 -3.93
N GLY A 204 -11.67 0.93 -2.92
CA GLY A 204 -11.78 1.47 -1.56
C GLY A 204 -10.45 1.64 -0.86
N GLY A 205 -9.48 0.75 -1.09
CA GLY A 205 -8.12 0.93 -0.57
C GLY A 205 -7.45 2.18 -1.10
N THR A 206 -7.61 2.46 -2.40
CA THR A 206 -7.04 3.65 -3.04
C THR A 206 -7.61 4.94 -2.45
N VAL A 207 -8.94 5.06 -2.35
CA VAL A 207 -9.54 6.28 -1.80
C VAL A 207 -9.20 6.47 -0.32
N THR A 208 -9.19 5.39 0.47
CA THR A 208 -8.76 5.46 1.88
C THR A 208 -7.30 5.89 2.00
N ALA A 209 -6.40 5.36 1.16
CA ALA A 209 -4.99 5.74 1.15
C ALA A 209 -4.81 7.23 0.84
N VAL A 210 -5.52 7.77 -0.16
CA VAL A 210 -5.48 9.19 -0.51
C VAL A 210 -6.05 10.04 0.63
N THR A 211 -7.24 9.73 1.14
CA THR A 211 -7.86 10.48 2.25
C THR A 211 -7.03 10.46 3.52
N SER A 212 -6.28 9.35 3.77
CA SER A 212 -5.38 9.23 4.92
C SER A 212 -3.99 9.86 4.70
N ASN A 213 -3.77 10.50 3.54
CA ASN A 213 -2.48 11.06 3.14
C ASN A 213 -1.34 10.03 3.10
N TYR A 214 -1.62 8.82 2.61
CA TYR A 214 -0.59 7.82 2.32
C TYR A 214 0.06 8.06 0.95
N ALA A 215 -0.65 8.78 0.09
CA ALA A 215 -0.23 9.20 -1.23
C ALA A 215 -1.04 10.42 -1.65
N VAL A 216 -0.54 11.15 -2.64
CA VAL A 216 -1.23 12.34 -3.18
C VAL A 216 -2.38 11.93 -4.10
N LEU A 217 -2.18 10.85 -4.86
CA LEU A 217 -3.19 10.30 -5.76
C LEU A 217 -2.99 8.78 -5.94
N GLY A 218 -3.92 8.13 -6.61
CA GLY A 218 -3.81 6.71 -6.94
C GLY A 218 -4.68 6.32 -8.12
N ASN A 219 -4.40 5.16 -8.70
CA ASN A 219 -5.26 4.62 -9.72
C ASN A 219 -6.38 3.78 -9.11
N GLY A 220 -7.49 3.71 -9.84
CA GLY A 220 -8.58 2.80 -9.63
C GLY A 220 -9.02 2.12 -10.92
N THR A 221 -9.98 1.24 -10.82
CA THR A 221 -10.67 0.64 -11.96
C THR A 221 -12.18 0.70 -11.74
N ASP A 222 -12.95 0.91 -12.80
CA ASP A 222 -14.40 1.06 -12.73
C ASP A 222 -15.09 0.25 -13.84
N THR A 223 -15.70 -0.86 -13.49
CA THR A 223 -16.51 -1.68 -14.40
C THR A 223 -17.99 -1.37 -14.24
N GLY A 224 -18.44 -1.15 -13.00
CA GLY A 224 -19.82 -0.79 -12.66
C GLY A 224 -19.90 0.57 -11.97
N ASN A 225 -19.12 0.77 -10.90
CA ASN A 225 -19.15 1.97 -10.06
C ASN A 225 -17.85 2.17 -9.26
N SER A 226 -16.83 1.38 -9.53
CA SER A 226 -15.71 1.12 -8.60
C SER A 226 -14.65 2.23 -8.48
N ILE A 227 -14.76 3.34 -9.20
CA ILE A 227 -14.08 4.62 -8.95
C ILE A 227 -15.07 5.61 -8.35
N ARG A 228 -16.22 5.76 -8.99
CA ARG A 228 -17.22 6.79 -8.70
C ARG A 228 -17.81 6.64 -7.29
N MET A 229 -18.21 5.43 -6.93
CA MET A 229 -18.81 5.16 -5.62
C MET A 229 -17.79 5.35 -4.48
N PRO A 230 -16.59 4.72 -4.47
CA PRO A 230 -15.66 4.93 -3.39
C PRO A 230 -15.14 6.38 -3.30
N SER A 231 -15.02 7.09 -4.42
CA SER A 231 -14.69 8.52 -4.39
C SER A 231 -15.75 9.34 -3.68
N SER A 232 -17.03 9.05 -3.95
CA SER A 232 -18.15 9.73 -3.28
C SER A 232 -18.19 9.44 -1.78
N THR A 233 -17.98 8.18 -1.36
CA THR A 233 -18.06 7.79 0.05
C THR A 233 -16.83 8.20 0.88
N SER A 234 -15.74 8.62 0.22
CA SER A 234 -14.48 9.01 0.87
C SER A 234 -14.11 10.48 0.60
N SER A 235 -15.01 11.28 0.02
CA SER A 235 -14.86 12.71 -0.24
C SER A 235 -13.58 13.06 -1.03
N VAL A 236 -13.23 12.23 -2.03
CA VAL A 236 -12.12 12.50 -2.94
C VAL A 236 -12.63 12.73 -4.36
N VAL A 237 -11.85 13.43 -5.17
CA VAL A 237 -12.15 13.62 -6.59
C VAL A 237 -11.85 12.31 -7.33
N GLY A 238 -12.85 11.73 -7.98
CA GLY A 238 -12.72 10.56 -8.86
C GLY A 238 -12.84 10.96 -10.32
N VAL A 239 -11.87 10.57 -11.14
CA VAL A 239 -11.91 10.77 -12.59
C VAL A 239 -12.13 9.43 -13.26
N PHE A 240 -13.23 9.29 -13.96
CA PHE A 240 -13.55 8.13 -14.79
C PHE A 240 -13.59 8.56 -16.25
N PRO A 241 -12.52 8.33 -17.03
CA PRO A 241 -12.44 8.80 -18.41
C PRO A 241 -13.35 7.98 -19.32
N THR A 242 -13.57 8.51 -20.54
CA THR A 242 -14.28 7.79 -21.59
C THR A 242 -13.66 6.41 -21.82
N HIS A 243 -14.50 5.39 -21.93
CA HIS A 243 -14.09 4.01 -22.17
C HIS A 243 -13.18 3.91 -23.41
N GLY A 244 -12.03 3.23 -23.27
CA GLY A 244 -11.04 3.09 -24.31
C GLY A 244 -10.01 4.23 -24.40
N LEU A 245 -10.18 5.33 -23.67
CA LEU A 245 -9.19 6.41 -23.65
C LEU A 245 -7.90 6.02 -22.92
N VAL A 246 -8.02 5.20 -21.86
CA VAL A 246 -6.89 4.69 -21.07
C VAL A 246 -6.75 3.19 -21.30
N SER A 247 -5.51 2.74 -21.54
CA SER A 247 -5.22 1.32 -21.71
C SER A 247 -5.50 0.52 -20.44
N ILE A 248 -6.15 -0.64 -20.60
CA ILE A 248 -6.37 -1.62 -19.53
C ILE A 248 -5.37 -2.79 -19.60
N ALA A 249 -4.37 -2.74 -20.48
CA ALA A 249 -3.37 -3.80 -20.61
C ALA A 249 -2.54 -3.91 -19.31
N GLY A 250 -2.51 -5.11 -18.73
CA GLY A 250 -1.88 -5.39 -17.45
C GLY A 250 -2.77 -5.11 -16.23
N ILE A 251 -4.07 -4.87 -16.44
CA ILE A 251 -5.06 -4.80 -15.34
C ILE A 251 -5.84 -6.11 -15.34
N ALA A 252 -5.91 -6.78 -14.16
CA ALA A 252 -6.69 -7.99 -13.99
C ALA A 252 -8.19 -7.67 -14.18
N PRO A 253 -8.94 -8.47 -14.96
CA PRO A 253 -10.35 -8.21 -15.24
C PRO A 253 -11.23 -8.48 -14.02
N ALA A 254 -12.27 -7.68 -13.84
CA ALA A 254 -13.25 -7.81 -12.74
C ALA A 254 -14.08 -9.11 -12.79
N ARG A 255 -14.00 -9.89 -13.86
CA ARG A 255 -14.64 -11.20 -14.03
C ARG A 255 -13.82 -12.09 -14.96
N LEU A 256 -13.57 -13.31 -14.51
CA LEU A 256 -13.11 -14.43 -15.36
C LEU A 256 -14.30 -15.10 -16.09
N ALA A 257 -15.42 -14.41 -16.31
CA ALA A 257 -16.53 -14.99 -17.06
C ALA A 257 -16.18 -14.98 -18.55
N PRO A 258 -16.22 -16.13 -19.23
CA PRO A 258 -16.14 -16.16 -20.69
C PRO A 258 -17.29 -15.32 -21.27
N ARG A 259 -16.97 -14.46 -22.22
CA ARG A 259 -17.97 -13.83 -23.09
C ARG A 259 -18.46 -14.84 -24.11
#